data_7f16d69a632021e3c1debac2b52bcb31
#
_entry.id   7f16d69a632021e3c1debac2b52bcb31
#
_cell.length_a   1.000
_cell.length_b   1.000
_cell.length_c   1.000
_cell.angle_alpha   90.00
_cell.angle_beta   90.00
_cell.angle_gamma   90.00
#
_symmetry.space_group_name_H-M   'P 1'
#
loop_
_entity.id
_entity.type
_entity.pdbx_description
1 polymer ?
#
loop_
_entity_poly.entity_id
_entity_poly.type
_entity_poly.pdbx_seq_one_letter_code
_entity_poly.pdbx_strand_id
1 'polypeptide(L)'
;MNLRLICAFWAATGFLCGQTSAKKLAESDCTAERLGASIPKEAIGEPVAAVTLSAPVWKPAAAPLPAYCSIDGSMAPVETSGKAKPILFRVLLPAEWSERAAQLGGGGMNGMIPNLTMAFGVTTGSGLIERGFATYGSDSGHGMAASDWALSDESIKNLGYMQLKKTHDAAMVLIQRAYGPKPRFNYFFGTSQGGREGLTVAQRYPADYDGIIANVPIVSFSSLMLAPELIRIQEKPLANWGTPAKVNAIRGEFMRQCDKLDGLTDGIINNYMACIALFDIKQGKKGRDPWAGKRCPGNRDPDPADTSAKACLTDGQISTLEMVYSPYLFATPLANGVKQFGMWVPGTDPSGSGLILPGRFSGQEGAAPDAQMHRHLGVIGVTGFLMQDPTANPLDYVEGGRWNQRRIELSEWLDSTNPDLSKFAARGGKMIVTIGTNDTLASPGAQLDYFQSVIDRMGREKVDQFARFFVIPQTNHGLSGMNDTTDGDGKTIEPAPIPNAYDRLPILMDWVEKKVTPPKQLTVTGGGRSLPLCNYPLYPKYVGGQASDAGLYICAR
;
A
#
# COMPACT_ATOMS: atom_id res chain seq x y z
N MET A 1 -82.82 13.08 1.98
CA MET A 1 -81.51 13.66 2.38
C MET A 1 -80.41 12.67 2.02
N ASN A 2 -79.77 12.90 0.84
CA ASN A 2 -78.87 11.96 0.22
C ASN A 2 -77.40 12.18 0.68
N LEU A 3 -76.81 11.19 1.31
CA LEU A 3 -75.41 11.18 1.63
C LEU A 3 -74.65 10.46 0.49
N ARG A 4 -73.79 11.19 -0.25
CA ARG A 4 -72.89 10.62 -1.28
C ARG A 4 -71.58 10.20 -0.60
N LEU A 5 -71.26 8.90 -0.64
CA LEU A 5 -69.92 8.38 -0.34
C LEU A 5 -68.96 8.72 -1.45
N ILE A 6 -67.87 9.38 -1.15
CA ILE A 6 -66.71 9.58 -2.06
C ILE A 6 -65.68 8.49 -1.76
N CYS A 7 -65.50 7.53 -2.67
CA CYS A 7 -64.39 6.57 -2.66
C CYS A 7 -63.15 7.26 -3.20
N ALA A 8 -62.12 7.45 -2.33
CA ALA A 8 -60.80 7.86 -2.76
C ALA A 8 -60.00 6.66 -3.24
N PHE A 9 -59.63 6.61 -4.51
CA PHE A 9 -58.67 5.64 -5.07
C PHE A 9 -57.24 6.09 -4.70
N TRP A 10 -56.54 5.28 -3.93
CA TRP A 10 -55.09 5.38 -3.73
C TRP A 10 -54.41 4.59 -4.86
N ALA A 11 -53.76 5.28 -5.79
CA ALA A 11 -52.87 4.68 -6.75
C ALA A 11 -51.54 4.34 -6.06
N ALA A 12 -51.29 3.07 -5.77
CA ALA A 12 -50.00 2.56 -5.34
C ALA A 12 -49.07 2.54 -6.55
N THR A 13 -48.19 3.55 -6.68
CA THR A 13 -47.05 3.50 -7.57
C THR A 13 -46.01 2.53 -7.00
N GLY A 14 -46.07 1.28 -7.47
CA GLY A 14 -45.02 0.31 -7.22
C GLY A 14 -43.72 0.76 -7.90
N PHE A 15 -42.72 1.12 -7.11
CA PHE A 15 -41.35 1.19 -7.60
C PHE A 15 -40.91 -0.23 -7.98
N LEU A 16 -40.95 -0.51 -9.28
CA LEU A 16 -40.25 -1.66 -9.85
C LEU A 16 -38.75 -1.42 -9.66
N CYS A 17 -38.18 -2.04 -8.63
CA CYS A 17 -36.75 -2.22 -8.49
C CYS A 17 -36.29 -3.08 -9.66
N GLY A 18 -35.85 -2.47 -10.75
CA GLY A 18 -35.35 -3.14 -11.94
C GLY A 18 -34.14 -3.98 -11.54
N GLN A 19 -34.33 -5.27 -11.37
CA GLN A 19 -33.24 -6.23 -11.41
C GLN A 19 -32.61 -6.13 -12.80
N THR A 20 -31.45 -5.49 -12.92
CA THR A 20 -30.62 -5.54 -14.13
C THR A 20 -30.26 -7.01 -14.34
N SER A 21 -30.82 -7.65 -15.36
CA SER A 21 -30.46 -9.02 -15.72
C SER A 21 -28.97 -9.04 -16.05
N ALA A 22 -28.21 -9.91 -15.37
CA ALA A 22 -26.79 -10.09 -15.64
C ALA A 22 -26.60 -10.37 -17.14
N LYS A 23 -25.62 -9.70 -17.77
CA LYS A 23 -25.27 -10.00 -19.16
C LYS A 23 -24.51 -11.31 -19.20
N LYS A 24 -24.92 -12.19 -20.10
CA LYS A 24 -24.39 -13.55 -20.19
C LYS A 24 -23.34 -13.65 -21.29
N LEU A 25 -22.29 -14.43 -21.01
CA LEU A 25 -21.30 -14.90 -21.96
C LEU A 25 -21.35 -16.42 -21.98
N ALA A 26 -21.60 -17.03 -23.15
CA ALA A 26 -21.60 -18.49 -23.30
C ALA A 26 -20.20 -18.98 -23.71
N GLU A 27 -19.96 -20.28 -23.57
CA GLU A 27 -18.74 -20.94 -24.04
C GLU A 27 -18.49 -20.67 -25.54
N SER A 28 -19.55 -20.72 -26.36
CA SER A 28 -19.50 -20.42 -27.79
C SER A 28 -19.07 -18.98 -28.13
N ASP A 29 -19.13 -18.07 -27.16
CA ASP A 29 -18.70 -16.68 -27.29
C ASP A 29 -17.22 -16.46 -26.94
N CYS A 30 -16.60 -17.43 -26.26
CA CYS A 30 -15.21 -17.37 -25.82
C CYS A 30 -14.28 -17.84 -26.95
N THR A 31 -14.30 -17.12 -28.07
CA THR A 31 -13.57 -17.48 -29.30
C THR A 31 -12.78 -16.29 -29.85
N ALA A 32 -11.75 -16.60 -30.66
CA ALA A 32 -10.95 -15.56 -31.31
C ALA A 32 -11.75 -14.78 -32.38
N GLU A 33 -12.78 -15.39 -32.98
CA GLU A 33 -13.67 -14.72 -33.93
C GLU A 33 -14.44 -13.57 -33.26
N ARG A 34 -14.89 -13.78 -32.02
CA ARG A 34 -15.63 -12.76 -31.27
C ARG A 34 -14.72 -11.77 -30.54
N LEU A 35 -13.69 -12.29 -29.88
CA LEU A 35 -12.83 -11.47 -28.99
C LEU A 35 -11.62 -10.88 -29.71
N GLY A 36 -11.29 -11.38 -30.91
CA GLY A 36 -10.18 -10.93 -31.75
C GLY A 36 -8.84 -11.59 -31.37
N ALA A 37 -7.88 -11.50 -32.29
CA ALA A 37 -6.49 -11.94 -32.09
C ALA A 37 -5.53 -10.79 -31.76
N SER A 38 -6.01 -9.54 -31.78
CA SER A 38 -5.24 -8.34 -31.48
C SER A 38 -6.15 -7.20 -31.02
N ILE A 39 -5.55 -6.18 -30.43
CA ILE A 39 -6.19 -4.90 -30.10
C ILE A 39 -5.47 -3.80 -30.87
N PRO A 40 -6.18 -2.88 -31.56
CA PRO A 40 -5.55 -1.72 -32.21
C PRO A 40 -4.73 -0.91 -31.19
N LYS A 41 -3.49 -0.61 -31.50
CA LYS A 41 -2.61 0.16 -30.59
C LYS A 41 -3.16 1.55 -30.26
N GLU A 42 -3.97 2.11 -31.15
CA GLU A 42 -4.65 3.40 -31.00
C GLU A 42 -5.75 3.36 -29.90
N ALA A 43 -6.20 2.17 -29.51
CA ALA A 43 -7.12 1.99 -28.39
C ALA A 43 -6.42 2.02 -27.00
N ILE A 44 -5.08 2.07 -26.98
CA ILE A 44 -4.26 2.09 -25.78
C ILE A 44 -3.76 3.51 -25.53
N GLY A 45 -4.09 4.09 -24.38
CA GLY A 45 -3.77 5.48 -24.05
C GLY A 45 -2.32 5.75 -23.63
N GLU A 46 -1.46 4.72 -23.64
CA GLU A 46 -0.02 4.81 -23.41
C GLU A 46 0.73 4.11 -24.57
N PRO A 47 1.98 4.50 -24.87
CA PRO A 47 2.69 3.97 -26.04
C PRO A 47 2.91 2.45 -26.00
N VAL A 48 2.47 1.76 -27.06
CA VAL A 48 2.74 0.34 -27.35
C VAL A 48 3.05 0.15 -28.82
N ALA A 49 3.93 -0.80 -29.17
CA ALA A 49 4.21 -1.11 -30.56
C ALA A 49 3.11 -2.01 -31.17
N ALA A 50 2.62 -2.98 -30.41
CA ALA A 50 1.55 -3.90 -30.81
C ALA A 50 0.89 -4.52 -29.58
N VAL A 51 -0.37 -4.97 -29.75
CA VAL A 51 -1.10 -5.76 -28.73
C VAL A 51 -1.62 -7.02 -29.39
N THR A 52 -1.13 -8.17 -28.95
CA THR A 52 -1.55 -9.50 -29.43
C THR A 52 -2.30 -10.26 -28.35
N LEU A 53 -3.26 -11.08 -28.77
CA LEU A 53 -4.05 -11.91 -27.87
C LEU A 53 -3.80 -13.38 -28.18
N SER A 54 -3.71 -14.20 -27.16
CA SER A 54 -3.75 -15.65 -27.29
C SER A 54 -5.20 -16.13 -27.55
N ALA A 55 -5.36 -17.35 -28.01
CA ALA A 55 -6.69 -17.95 -28.14
C ALA A 55 -7.41 -17.93 -26.79
N PRO A 56 -8.64 -17.41 -26.71
CA PRO A 56 -9.42 -17.42 -25.48
C PRO A 56 -9.66 -18.85 -24.97
N VAL A 57 -9.71 -19.01 -23.66
CA VAL A 57 -9.91 -20.31 -23.01
C VAL A 57 -11.12 -20.24 -22.10
N TRP A 58 -12.16 -21.04 -22.42
CA TRP A 58 -13.29 -21.22 -21.53
C TRP A 58 -12.87 -22.05 -20.31
N LYS A 59 -13.23 -21.59 -19.13
CA LYS A 59 -13.10 -22.32 -17.87
C LYS A 59 -14.50 -22.68 -17.38
N PRO A 60 -14.88 -23.94 -17.38
CA PRO A 60 -16.17 -24.37 -16.87
C PRO A 60 -16.27 -24.09 -15.36
N ALA A 61 -17.50 -24.01 -14.87
CA ALA A 61 -17.72 -23.79 -13.43
C ALA A 61 -17.10 -24.95 -12.62
N ALA A 62 -16.32 -24.58 -11.61
CA ALA A 62 -15.72 -25.50 -10.65
C ALA A 62 -15.73 -24.82 -9.27
N ALA A 63 -16.61 -25.27 -8.37
CA ALA A 63 -16.82 -24.64 -7.07
C ALA A 63 -15.51 -24.31 -6.34
N PRO A 64 -15.35 -23.09 -5.79
CA PRO A 64 -16.36 -22.02 -5.69
C PRO A 64 -16.47 -21.13 -6.94
N LEU A 65 -15.65 -21.31 -7.97
CA LEU A 65 -15.61 -20.43 -9.14
C LEU A 65 -16.73 -20.73 -10.13
N PRO A 66 -17.49 -19.72 -10.60
CA PRO A 66 -18.40 -19.86 -11.73
C PRO A 66 -17.63 -20.04 -13.05
N ALA A 67 -18.31 -20.34 -14.14
CA ALA A 67 -17.69 -20.38 -15.46
C ALA A 67 -17.24 -18.97 -15.90
N TYR A 68 -16.12 -18.91 -16.65
CA TYR A 68 -15.57 -17.67 -17.20
C TYR A 68 -14.69 -17.92 -18.43
N CYS A 69 -14.54 -16.90 -19.27
CA CYS A 69 -13.58 -16.88 -20.37
C CYS A 69 -12.29 -16.21 -19.92
N SER A 70 -11.12 -16.84 -20.12
CA SER A 70 -9.80 -16.29 -19.82
C SER A 70 -9.09 -15.92 -21.11
N ILE A 71 -8.59 -14.69 -21.21
CA ILE A 71 -7.83 -14.18 -22.35
C ILE A 71 -6.48 -13.70 -21.87
N ASP A 72 -5.42 -14.26 -22.40
CA ASP A 72 -4.05 -13.78 -22.23
C ASP A 72 -3.65 -12.89 -23.40
N GLY A 73 -2.83 -11.88 -23.12
CA GLY A 73 -2.31 -10.99 -24.14
C GLY A 73 -0.91 -10.50 -23.83
N SER A 74 -0.30 -9.90 -24.85
CA SER A 74 1.05 -9.34 -24.78
C SER A 74 1.09 -7.99 -25.47
N MET A 75 1.73 -7.00 -24.83
CA MET A 75 1.94 -5.66 -25.37
C MET A 75 3.42 -5.45 -25.63
N ALA A 76 3.78 -5.34 -26.91
CA ALA A 76 5.15 -5.11 -27.31
C ALA A 76 5.62 -3.70 -26.91
N PRO A 77 6.86 -3.56 -26.38
CA PRO A 77 7.43 -2.25 -26.06
C PRO A 77 7.72 -1.45 -27.33
N VAL A 78 7.79 -0.13 -27.21
CA VAL A 78 8.23 0.74 -28.30
C VAL A 78 9.76 0.89 -28.34
N GLU A 79 10.41 0.64 -27.24
CA GLU A 79 11.87 0.61 -27.14
C GLU A 79 12.45 -0.57 -27.93
N THR A 80 13.50 -0.29 -28.73
CA THR A 80 14.12 -1.29 -29.64
C THR A 80 15.44 -1.84 -29.15
N SER A 81 15.94 -1.43 -27.97
CA SER A 81 17.22 -1.90 -27.41
C SER A 81 17.21 -3.39 -27.00
N GLY A 82 16.02 -3.99 -26.85
CA GLY A 82 15.82 -5.35 -26.37
C GLY A 82 15.85 -5.48 -24.84
N LYS A 83 16.10 -4.40 -24.10
CA LYS A 83 16.04 -4.39 -22.63
C LYS A 83 14.59 -4.36 -22.13
N ALA A 84 13.74 -3.53 -22.73
CA ALA A 84 12.30 -3.53 -22.42
C ALA A 84 11.68 -4.87 -22.84
N LYS A 85 10.88 -5.44 -21.96
CA LYS A 85 10.17 -6.71 -22.21
C LYS A 85 8.69 -6.42 -22.48
N PRO A 86 8.00 -7.31 -23.21
CA PRO A 86 6.56 -7.19 -23.39
C PRO A 86 5.82 -7.22 -22.05
N ILE A 87 4.76 -6.44 -21.92
CA ILE A 87 3.82 -6.56 -20.80
C ILE A 87 2.91 -7.75 -21.08
N LEU A 88 2.92 -8.75 -20.20
CA LEU A 88 1.95 -9.82 -20.23
C LEU A 88 0.75 -9.44 -19.37
N PHE A 89 -0.46 -9.66 -19.88
CA PHE A 89 -1.68 -9.36 -19.18
C PHE A 89 -2.73 -10.45 -19.34
N ARG A 90 -3.68 -10.50 -18.42
CA ARG A 90 -4.83 -11.42 -18.48
C ARG A 90 -6.11 -10.68 -18.15
N VAL A 91 -7.20 -11.08 -18.83
CA VAL A 91 -8.56 -10.63 -18.56
C VAL A 91 -9.43 -11.86 -18.32
N LEU A 92 -10.19 -11.88 -17.23
CA LEU A 92 -11.19 -12.89 -16.93
C LEU A 92 -12.58 -12.28 -17.11
N LEU A 93 -13.42 -12.92 -17.92
CA LEU A 93 -14.76 -12.48 -18.26
C LEU A 93 -15.77 -13.51 -17.71
N PRO A 94 -16.53 -13.20 -16.62
CA PRO A 94 -17.46 -14.14 -16.02
C PRO A 94 -18.63 -14.48 -16.94
N ALA A 95 -19.14 -15.72 -16.87
CA ALA A 95 -20.33 -16.13 -17.61
C ALA A 95 -21.55 -15.27 -17.29
N GLU A 96 -21.66 -14.82 -16.05
CA GLU A 96 -22.71 -13.88 -15.61
C GLU A 96 -22.07 -12.57 -15.10
N TRP A 97 -22.07 -11.56 -15.98
CA TRP A 97 -21.41 -10.29 -15.68
C TRP A 97 -22.34 -9.31 -14.98
N SER A 98 -21.86 -8.76 -13.86
CA SER A 98 -22.58 -7.79 -13.03
C SER A 98 -22.42 -6.33 -13.48
N GLU A 99 -21.93 -6.08 -14.70
CA GLU A 99 -21.56 -4.75 -15.24
C GLU A 99 -20.47 -4.04 -14.42
N ARG A 100 -19.68 -4.81 -13.65
CA ARG A 100 -18.54 -4.33 -12.88
C ARG A 100 -17.23 -4.87 -13.45
N ALA A 101 -16.20 -4.06 -13.39
CA ALA A 101 -14.84 -4.49 -13.69
C ALA A 101 -13.88 -4.11 -12.57
N ALA A 102 -12.79 -4.85 -12.43
CA ALA A 102 -11.76 -4.54 -11.45
C ALA A 102 -10.37 -4.86 -11.99
N GLN A 103 -9.49 -3.87 -11.95
CA GLN A 103 -8.05 -4.07 -12.11
C GLN A 103 -7.45 -4.47 -10.79
N LEU A 104 -6.61 -5.51 -10.81
CA LEU A 104 -5.87 -5.97 -9.65
C LEU A 104 -4.41 -5.55 -9.78
N GLY A 105 -3.92 -4.87 -8.74
CA GLY A 105 -2.53 -4.46 -8.65
C GLY A 105 -1.61 -5.64 -8.34
N GLY A 106 -0.35 -5.50 -8.74
CA GLY A 106 0.68 -6.49 -8.48
C GLY A 106 1.22 -6.44 -7.05
N GLY A 107 2.30 -7.17 -6.81
CA GLY A 107 3.00 -7.23 -5.53
C GLY A 107 4.52 -7.17 -5.71
N GLY A 108 5.24 -6.82 -4.66
CA GLY A 108 6.69 -6.66 -4.70
C GLY A 108 7.10 -5.60 -5.72
N MET A 109 7.96 -5.99 -6.65
CA MET A 109 8.28 -5.15 -7.82
C MET A 109 7.53 -5.63 -9.08
N ASN A 110 6.38 -6.30 -8.93
CA ASN A 110 5.60 -6.99 -9.94
C ASN A 110 6.38 -8.16 -10.60
N GLY A 111 6.29 -8.33 -11.92
CA GLY A 111 6.96 -9.46 -12.61
C GLY A 111 6.08 -10.71 -12.71
N MET A 112 4.83 -10.62 -12.25
CA MET A 112 3.80 -11.66 -12.35
C MET A 112 2.43 -11.03 -12.53
N ILE A 113 1.56 -11.70 -13.29
CA ILE A 113 0.13 -11.38 -13.31
C ILE A 113 -0.47 -11.76 -11.95
N PRO A 114 -1.18 -10.86 -11.25
CA PRO A 114 -1.80 -11.18 -9.96
C PRO A 114 -2.89 -12.26 -10.11
N ASN A 115 -3.29 -12.86 -8.98
CA ASN A 115 -4.45 -13.75 -8.98
C ASN A 115 -5.72 -12.93 -9.23
N LEU A 116 -6.36 -13.16 -10.38
CA LEU A 116 -7.53 -12.40 -10.83
C LEU A 116 -8.86 -12.95 -10.32
N THR A 117 -8.89 -14.11 -9.69
CA THR A 117 -10.13 -14.68 -9.12
C THR A 117 -10.42 -14.12 -7.74
N MET A 118 -9.38 -13.69 -7.01
CA MET A 118 -9.46 -13.17 -5.65
C MET A 118 -8.67 -11.86 -5.53
N ALA A 119 -9.18 -10.90 -4.76
CA ALA A 119 -8.43 -9.70 -4.39
C ALA A 119 -7.85 -9.87 -2.97
N PHE A 120 -6.57 -10.18 -2.90
CA PHE A 120 -5.86 -10.36 -1.62
C PHE A 120 -5.98 -9.11 -0.73
N GLY A 121 -6.34 -9.32 0.54
CA GLY A 121 -6.51 -8.25 1.52
C GLY A 121 -7.73 -7.33 1.27
N VAL A 122 -8.57 -7.61 0.28
CA VAL A 122 -9.75 -6.79 -0.08
C VAL A 122 -11.05 -7.53 0.17
N THR A 123 -11.13 -8.80 -0.24
CA THR A 123 -12.32 -9.62 -0.07
C THR A 123 -12.18 -10.57 1.12
N THR A 124 -13.24 -10.66 1.92
CA THR A 124 -13.47 -11.74 2.86
C THR A 124 -14.59 -12.62 2.31
N GLY A 125 -14.36 -13.93 2.14
CA GLY A 125 -15.34 -14.84 1.54
C GLY A 125 -15.27 -14.90 0.01
N SER A 126 -16.39 -14.66 -0.69
CA SER A 126 -16.48 -14.83 -2.15
C SER A 126 -15.54 -13.92 -2.93
N GLY A 127 -14.88 -14.51 -3.94
CA GLY A 127 -13.98 -13.81 -4.86
C GLY A 127 -14.69 -12.86 -5.82
N LEU A 128 -13.92 -12.11 -6.59
CA LEU A 128 -14.48 -11.10 -7.50
C LEU A 128 -15.24 -11.73 -8.67
N ILE A 129 -14.72 -12.83 -9.23
CA ILE A 129 -15.38 -13.57 -10.32
C ILE A 129 -16.72 -14.13 -9.85
N GLU A 130 -16.79 -14.67 -8.61
CA GLU A 130 -18.04 -15.14 -8.01
C GLU A 130 -19.09 -14.05 -7.86
N ARG A 131 -18.64 -12.79 -7.71
CA ARG A 131 -19.48 -11.60 -7.64
C ARG A 131 -19.81 -11.00 -9.02
N GLY A 132 -19.40 -11.68 -10.10
CA GLY A 132 -19.66 -11.28 -11.48
C GLY A 132 -18.79 -10.12 -11.97
N PHE A 133 -17.65 -9.85 -11.37
CA PHE A 133 -16.71 -8.85 -11.88
C PHE A 133 -15.92 -9.40 -13.06
N ALA A 134 -15.77 -8.64 -14.13
CA ALA A 134 -14.69 -8.83 -15.08
C ALA A 134 -13.38 -8.34 -14.42
N THR A 135 -12.35 -9.18 -14.35
CA THR A 135 -11.11 -8.85 -13.67
C THR A 135 -9.92 -8.88 -14.60
N TYR A 136 -8.91 -8.04 -14.35
CA TYR A 136 -7.74 -7.93 -15.20
C TYR A 136 -6.51 -7.43 -14.43
N GLY A 137 -5.33 -7.73 -14.95
CA GLY A 137 -4.04 -7.32 -14.41
C GLY A 137 -2.89 -7.74 -15.30
N SER A 138 -1.69 -7.28 -15.01
CA SER A 138 -0.48 -7.54 -15.78
C SER A 138 0.74 -7.83 -14.90
N ASP A 139 1.83 -8.28 -15.54
CA ASP A 139 3.14 -8.50 -14.93
C ASP A 139 4.03 -7.25 -14.89
N SER A 140 3.55 -6.10 -15.37
CA SER A 140 4.27 -4.83 -15.49
C SER A 140 5.34 -4.77 -16.59
N GLY A 141 5.50 -5.81 -17.40
CA GLY A 141 6.44 -5.84 -18.52
C GLY A 141 7.84 -6.34 -18.16
N HIS A 142 7.94 -7.24 -17.22
CA HIS A 142 9.19 -7.95 -16.91
C HIS A 142 8.91 -9.23 -16.11
N GLY A 143 9.85 -10.16 -16.14
CA GLY A 143 9.81 -11.36 -15.29
C GLY A 143 10.62 -11.16 -14.00
N MET A 144 10.31 -11.93 -12.97
CA MET A 144 11.03 -11.85 -11.67
C MET A 144 12.51 -12.23 -11.75
N ALA A 145 12.91 -13.07 -12.72
CA ALA A 145 14.26 -13.62 -12.79
C ALA A 145 15.25 -12.74 -13.55
N ALA A 146 14.79 -11.81 -14.38
CA ALA A 146 15.65 -10.95 -15.18
C ALA A 146 15.91 -9.63 -14.45
N SER A 147 17.11 -9.07 -14.61
CA SER A 147 17.50 -7.78 -14.03
C SER A 147 17.84 -6.71 -15.07
N ASP A 148 18.02 -7.10 -16.34
CA ASP A 148 18.38 -6.21 -17.45
C ASP A 148 17.29 -5.18 -17.79
N TRP A 149 16.01 -5.50 -17.51
CA TRP A 149 14.89 -4.58 -17.67
C TRP A 149 15.02 -3.31 -16.83
N ALA A 150 15.73 -3.40 -15.69
CA ALA A 150 16.00 -2.27 -14.81
C ALA A 150 16.86 -1.17 -15.45
N LEU A 151 17.48 -1.45 -16.62
CA LEU A 151 18.25 -0.51 -17.41
C LEU A 151 17.46 0.09 -18.58
N SER A 152 16.14 -0.16 -18.64
CA SER A 152 15.21 0.40 -19.62
C SER A 152 14.27 1.40 -18.96
N ASP A 153 14.28 2.63 -19.45
CA ASP A 153 13.37 3.66 -18.96
C ASP A 153 11.91 3.33 -19.28
N GLU A 154 11.62 2.65 -20.40
CA GLU A 154 10.28 2.20 -20.72
C GLU A 154 9.80 1.16 -19.70
N SER A 155 10.64 0.19 -19.36
CA SER A 155 10.30 -0.81 -18.35
C SER A 155 10.07 -0.20 -16.97
N ILE A 156 10.91 0.76 -16.57
CA ILE A 156 10.74 1.48 -15.31
C ILE A 156 9.44 2.28 -15.30
N LYS A 157 9.09 2.97 -16.39
CA LYS A 157 7.81 3.70 -16.54
C LYS A 157 6.62 2.74 -16.59
N ASN A 158 6.77 1.56 -17.20
CA ASN A 158 5.74 0.52 -17.17
C ASN A 158 5.49 0.08 -15.72
N LEU A 159 6.52 -0.26 -14.95
CA LEU A 159 6.40 -0.55 -13.52
C LEU A 159 5.77 0.63 -12.76
N GLY A 160 6.18 1.85 -13.08
CA GLY A 160 5.73 3.07 -12.42
C GLY A 160 4.24 3.38 -12.63
N TYR A 161 3.78 3.39 -13.88
CA TYR A 161 2.43 3.85 -14.19
C TYR A 161 1.86 3.37 -15.53
N MET A 162 2.67 3.26 -16.62
CA MET A 162 2.11 3.07 -17.95
C MET A 162 1.36 1.74 -18.11
N GLN A 163 1.85 0.65 -17.47
CA GLN A 163 1.19 -0.65 -17.53
C GLN A 163 -0.25 -0.61 -16.99
N LEU A 164 -0.54 0.29 -16.04
CA LEU A 164 -1.87 0.41 -15.44
C LEU A 164 -2.90 0.83 -16.49
N LYS A 165 -2.60 1.89 -17.24
CA LYS A 165 -3.44 2.38 -18.33
C LYS A 165 -3.48 1.41 -19.50
N LYS A 166 -2.33 0.88 -19.91
CA LYS A 166 -2.24 -0.10 -21.01
C LYS A 166 -3.14 -1.31 -20.76
N THR A 167 -3.05 -1.90 -19.57
CA THR A 167 -3.84 -3.06 -19.19
C THR A 167 -5.34 -2.74 -19.06
N HIS A 168 -5.66 -1.58 -18.47
CA HIS A 168 -7.03 -1.08 -18.39
C HIS A 168 -7.67 -0.97 -19.77
N ASP A 169 -7.02 -0.28 -20.69
CA ASP A 169 -7.60 -0.01 -22.01
C ASP A 169 -7.80 -1.30 -22.82
N ALA A 170 -6.84 -2.23 -22.74
CA ALA A 170 -6.97 -3.54 -23.35
C ALA A 170 -8.17 -4.32 -22.78
N ALA A 171 -8.34 -4.29 -21.45
CA ALA A 171 -9.47 -4.93 -20.80
C ALA A 171 -10.80 -4.31 -21.21
N MET A 172 -10.87 -2.97 -21.32
CA MET A 172 -12.10 -2.29 -21.77
C MET A 172 -12.50 -2.71 -23.18
N VAL A 173 -11.55 -2.87 -24.11
CA VAL A 173 -11.83 -3.39 -25.47
C VAL A 173 -12.38 -4.80 -25.40
N LEU A 174 -11.78 -5.69 -24.61
CA LEU A 174 -12.22 -7.09 -24.48
C LEU A 174 -13.60 -7.20 -23.83
N ILE A 175 -13.89 -6.42 -22.79
CA ILE A 175 -15.19 -6.36 -22.13
C ILE A 175 -16.28 -5.91 -23.12
N GLN A 176 -15.99 -4.88 -23.95
CA GLN A 176 -16.94 -4.41 -24.96
C GLN A 176 -17.18 -5.45 -26.06
N ARG A 177 -16.15 -6.17 -26.50
CA ARG A 177 -16.29 -7.28 -27.47
C ARG A 177 -17.13 -8.43 -26.91
N ALA A 178 -16.98 -8.73 -25.62
CA ALA A 178 -17.70 -9.81 -24.95
C ALA A 178 -19.17 -9.45 -24.68
N TYR A 179 -19.43 -8.30 -24.10
CA TYR A 179 -20.75 -7.96 -23.53
C TYR A 179 -21.46 -6.81 -24.24
N GLY A 180 -20.78 -6.06 -25.09
CA GLY A 180 -21.31 -4.88 -25.81
C GLY A 180 -21.04 -3.55 -25.12
N PRO A 181 -21.54 -3.25 -23.89
CA PRO A 181 -21.26 -2.00 -23.21
C PRO A 181 -19.96 -2.01 -22.43
N LYS A 182 -19.49 -0.80 -22.05
CA LYS A 182 -18.48 -0.62 -21.01
C LYS A 182 -19.01 -1.01 -19.62
N PRO A 183 -18.13 -1.30 -18.65
CA PRO A 183 -18.55 -1.47 -17.27
C PRO A 183 -19.29 -0.23 -16.77
N ARG A 184 -20.33 -0.45 -15.98
CA ARG A 184 -21.01 0.63 -15.26
C ARG A 184 -20.15 1.19 -14.15
N PHE A 185 -19.37 0.31 -13.48
CA PHE A 185 -18.42 0.68 -12.44
C PHE A 185 -17.11 -0.05 -12.66
N ASN A 186 -16.02 0.68 -12.53
CA ASN A 186 -14.67 0.14 -12.65
C ASN A 186 -13.87 0.44 -11.38
N TYR A 187 -13.27 -0.60 -10.82
CA TYR A 187 -12.55 -0.56 -9.55
C TYR A 187 -11.06 -0.85 -9.73
N PHE A 188 -10.28 -0.40 -8.76
CA PHE A 188 -8.88 -0.80 -8.61
C PHE A 188 -8.66 -1.35 -7.19
N PHE A 189 -8.06 -2.54 -7.09
CA PHE A 189 -7.75 -3.15 -5.80
C PHE A 189 -6.30 -3.57 -5.73
N GLY A 190 -5.60 -3.15 -4.67
CA GLY A 190 -4.20 -3.52 -4.52
C GLY A 190 -3.68 -3.40 -3.09
N THR A 191 -2.63 -4.18 -2.84
CA THR A 191 -1.91 -4.23 -1.56
C THR A 191 -0.43 -4.03 -1.83
N SER A 192 0.32 -3.32 -0.97
CA SER A 192 1.76 -3.12 -1.14
C SER A 192 2.08 -2.30 -2.39
N GLN A 193 2.85 -2.86 -3.32
CA GLN A 193 3.08 -2.27 -4.65
C GLN A 193 1.74 -2.02 -5.37
N GLY A 194 0.80 -2.98 -5.32
CA GLY A 194 -0.55 -2.78 -5.85
C GLY A 194 -1.32 -1.66 -5.15
N GLY A 195 -1.08 -1.44 -3.86
CA GLY A 195 -1.60 -0.28 -3.13
C GLY A 195 -1.05 1.04 -3.68
N ARG A 196 0.26 1.10 -4.02
CA ARG A 196 0.87 2.24 -4.73
C ARG A 196 0.18 2.46 -6.08
N GLU A 197 -0.02 1.38 -6.83
CA GLU A 197 -0.69 1.43 -8.13
C GLU A 197 -2.11 2.01 -8.01
N GLY A 198 -2.84 1.66 -6.94
CA GLY A 198 -4.15 2.26 -6.62
C GLY A 198 -4.08 3.78 -6.41
N LEU A 199 -3.05 4.27 -5.72
CA LEU A 199 -2.81 5.72 -5.60
C LEU A 199 -2.41 6.33 -6.95
N THR A 200 -1.58 5.62 -7.72
CA THR A 200 -1.13 6.08 -9.05
C THR A 200 -2.31 6.29 -10.00
N VAL A 201 -3.26 5.36 -10.05
CA VAL A 201 -4.42 5.50 -10.95
C VAL A 201 -5.33 6.64 -10.55
N ALA A 202 -5.50 6.92 -9.25
CA ALA A 202 -6.23 8.10 -8.79
C ALA A 202 -5.57 9.42 -9.23
N GLN A 203 -4.24 9.44 -9.26
CA GLN A 203 -3.44 10.62 -9.56
C GLN A 203 -3.30 10.86 -11.08
N ARG A 204 -3.04 9.80 -11.86
CA ARG A 204 -2.70 9.89 -13.29
C ARG A 204 -3.87 9.59 -14.23
N TYR A 205 -4.74 8.65 -13.84
CA TYR A 205 -5.86 8.15 -14.66
C TYR A 205 -7.21 8.28 -13.93
N PRO A 206 -7.52 9.45 -13.35
CA PRO A 206 -8.70 9.64 -12.50
C PRO A 206 -10.01 9.39 -13.23
N ALA A 207 -10.03 9.43 -14.57
CA ALA A 207 -11.22 9.18 -15.38
C ALA A 207 -11.63 7.71 -15.47
N ASP A 208 -10.71 6.79 -15.17
CA ASP A 208 -10.88 5.37 -15.49
C ASP A 208 -11.46 4.54 -14.34
N TYR A 209 -11.46 5.06 -13.10
CA TYR A 209 -11.85 4.28 -11.92
C TYR A 209 -12.86 5.01 -11.04
N ASP A 210 -13.88 4.27 -10.58
CA ASP A 210 -14.94 4.77 -9.69
C ASP A 210 -14.63 4.50 -8.21
N GLY A 211 -13.92 3.41 -7.92
CA GLY A 211 -13.58 3.01 -6.55
C GLY A 211 -12.19 2.39 -6.43
N ILE A 212 -11.49 2.71 -5.35
CA ILE A 212 -10.12 2.22 -5.09
C ILE A 212 -10.02 1.69 -3.67
N ILE A 213 -9.45 0.49 -3.50
CA ILE A 213 -8.92 -0.01 -2.23
C ILE A 213 -7.41 -0.15 -2.37
N ALA A 214 -6.67 0.57 -1.53
CA ALA A 214 -5.22 0.54 -1.47
C ALA A 214 -4.77 0.19 -0.04
N ASN A 215 -4.24 -1.01 0.16
CA ASN A 215 -3.72 -1.44 1.45
C ASN A 215 -2.20 -1.27 1.48
N VAL A 216 -1.66 -0.77 2.59
CA VAL A 216 -0.22 -0.59 2.84
C VAL A 216 0.57 -0.10 1.63
N PRO A 217 0.14 1.00 0.98
CA PRO A 217 0.72 1.45 -0.29
C PRO A 217 2.18 1.87 -0.16
N ILE A 218 3.00 1.52 -1.14
CA ILE A 218 4.38 2.01 -1.26
C ILE A 218 4.37 3.41 -1.87
N VAL A 219 4.06 4.45 -1.09
CA VAL A 219 3.81 5.82 -1.61
C VAL A 219 5.04 6.40 -2.31
N SER A 220 6.20 6.37 -1.64
CA SER A 220 7.48 6.91 -2.14
C SER A 220 8.38 5.75 -2.54
N PHE A 221 8.08 5.12 -3.67
CA PHE A 221 8.76 3.91 -4.11
C PHE A 221 10.27 4.12 -4.31
N SER A 222 10.67 5.19 -4.99
CA SER A 222 12.08 5.49 -5.29
C SER A 222 12.90 5.65 -4.00
N SER A 223 12.35 6.29 -2.98
CA SER A 223 13.00 6.49 -1.69
C SER A 223 13.01 5.23 -0.83
N LEU A 224 11.92 4.44 -0.88
CA LEU A 224 11.88 3.16 -0.16
C LEU A 224 12.96 2.18 -0.66
N MET A 225 13.20 2.12 -1.97
CA MET A 225 14.25 1.26 -2.53
C MET A 225 15.65 1.68 -2.05
N LEU A 226 15.87 2.98 -1.87
CA LEU A 226 17.15 3.53 -1.42
C LEU A 226 17.33 3.46 0.12
N ALA A 227 16.25 3.47 0.90
CA ALA A 227 16.31 3.59 2.36
C ALA A 227 17.19 2.55 3.07
N PRO A 228 17.21 1.24 2.69
CA PRO A 228 18.12 0.27 3.28
C PRO A 228 19.59 0.66 3.11
N GLU A 229 19.94 1.21 1.94
CA GLU A 229 21.33 1.61 1.67
C GLU A 229 21.72 2.88 2.45
N LEU A 230 20.78 3.81 2.64
CA LEU A 230 21.02 4.97 3.51
C LEU A 230 21.31 4.54 4.95
N ILE A 231 20.57 3.56 5.46
CA ILE A 231 20.80 3.00 6.80
C ILE A 231 22.17 2.32 6.86
N ARG A 232 22.53 1.52 5.85
CA ARG A 232 23.84 0.86 5.78
C ARG A 232 25.00 1.86 5.67
N ILE A 233 24.84 2.95 4.93
CA ILE A 233 25.83 4.04 4.88
C ILE A 233 26.03 4.66 6.26
N GLN A 234 24.94 4.87 7.01
CA GLN A 234 24.98 5.36 8.40
C GLN A 234 25.68 4.38 9.33
N GLU A 235 25.53 3.09 9.10
CA GLU A 235 26.10 2.00 9.92
C GLU A 235 27.51 1.57 9.50
N LYS A 236 28.12 2.17 8.46
CA LYS A 236 29.52 1.84 8.05
C LYS A 236 30.52 1.87 9.20
N PRO A 237 30.52 2.87 10.11
CA PRO A 237 31.21 2.75 11.38
C PRO A 237 30.50 1.73 12.27
N LEU A 238 31.19 0.63 12.64
CA LEU A 238 30.60 -0.44 13.48
C LEU A 238 29.97 0.08 14.78
N ALA A 239 30.50 1.18 15.32
CA ALA A 239 29.96 1.82 16.51
C ALA A 239 28.52 2.35 16.30
N ASN A 240 28.10 2.53 15.05
CA ASN A 240 26.75 3.00 14.69
C ASN A 240 25.76 1.85 14.47
N TRP A 241 26.26 0.62 14.41
CA TRP A 241 25.41 -0.54 14.12
C TRP A 241 24.61 -0.99 15.35
N GLY A 242 23.28 -0.99 15.20
CA GLY A 242 22.38 -1.59 16.19
C GLY A 242 22.38 -3.12 16.06
N THR A 243 23.02 -3.81 17.00
CA THR A 243 23.11 -5.26 16.98
C THR A 243 21.77 -5.93 17.34
N PRO A 244 21.55 -7.21 17.00
CA PRO A 244 20.36 -7.96 17.40
C PRO A 244 20.12 -7.97 18.92
N ALA A 245 21.19 -7.90 19.72
CA ALA A 245 21.10 -7.85 21.19
C ALA A 245 20.33 -6.61 21.70
N LYS A 246 20.31 -5.50 20.94
CA LYS A 246 19.70 -4.24 21.37
C LYS A 246 18.21 -4.10 21.03
N VAL A 247 17.61 -5.07 20.34
CA VAL A 247 16.20 -5.02 19.90
C VAL A 247 15.24 -4.80 21.06
N ASN A 248 15.40 -5.54 22.17
CA ASN A 248 14.50 -5.40 23.32
C ASN A 248 14.68 -4.06 24.05
N ALA A 249 15.89 -3.50 24.07
CA ALA A 249 16.14 -2.19 24.66
C ALA A 249 15.45 -1.07 23.85
N ILE A 250 15.47 -1.18 22.52
CA ILE A 250 14.83 -0.22 21.61
C ILE A 250 13.31 -0.33 21.73
N ARG A 251 12.77 -1.55 21.60
CA ARG A 251 11.33 -1.81 21.71
C ARG A 251 10.78 -1.39 23.07
N GLY A 252 11.48 -1.77 24.14
CA GLY A 252 11.10 -1.41 25.51
C GLY A 252 11.07 0.10 25.73
N GLU A 253 11.92 0.89 25.06
CA GLU A 253 11.90 2.35 25.16
C GLU A 253 10.72 2.97 24.42
N PHE A 254 10.32 2.43 23.25
CA PHE A 254 9.08 2.84 22.59
C PHE A 254 7.87 2.55 23.48
N MET A 255 7.76 1.35 24.02
CA MET A 255 6.64 0.98 24.90
C MET A 255 6.60 1.88 26.14
N ARG A 256 7.72 2.05 26.84
CA ARG A 256 7.81 2.89 28.04
C ARG A 256 7.31 4.32 27.86
N GLN A 257 7.57 4.91 26.67
CA GLN A 257 7.18 6.29 26.40
C GLN A 257 5.79 6.41 25.76
N CYS A 258 5.36 5.43 24.97
CA CYS A 258 4.24 5.57 24.05
C CYS A 258 2.98 4.77 24.41
N ASP A 259 3.11 3.61 25.04
CA ASP A 259 1.97 2.71 25.29
C ASP A 259 0.81 3.43 26.00
N LYS A 260 1.10 4.20 27.04
CA LYS A 260 0.13 4.93 27.84
C LYS A 260 -0.48 6.19 27.19
N LEU A 261 -0.04 6.59 25.98
CA LEU A 261 -0.46 7.86 25.38
C LEU A 261 -1.90 7.86 24.87
N ASP A 262 -2.52 6.70 24.78
CA ASP A 262 -3.95 6.56 24.44
C ASP A 262 -4.86 6.37 25.66
N GLY A 263 -4.28 6.30 26.88
CA GLY A 263 -4.98 6.12 28.14
C GLY A 263 -5.01 4.69 28.66
N LEU A 264 -4.34 3.75 27.99
CA LEU A 264 -4.23 2.34 28.37
C LEU A 264 -2.75 1.90 28.32
N THR A 265 -2.41 0.90 29.13
CA THR A 265 -1.09 0.24 29.14
C THR A 265 -1.34 -1.23 28.83
N ASP A 266 -1.36 -1.57 27.52
CA ASP A 266 -1.73 -2.92 27.05
C ASP A 266 -0.81 -3.47 25.95
N GLY A 267 0.35 -2.82 25.76
CA GLY A 267 1.32 -3.23 24.74
C GLY A 267 0.94 -2.80 23.31
N ILE A 268 0.03 -1.82 23.17
CA ILE A 268 -0.39 -1.30 21.85
C ILE A 268 -0.21 0.22 21.80
N ILE A 269 0.63 0.71 20.90
CA ILE A 269 0.82 2.15 20.68
C ILE A 269 -0.30 2.68 19.78
N ASN A 270 -1.47 2.94 20.36
CA ASN A 270 -2.60 3.48 19.60
C ASN A 270 -2.41 4.97 19.24
N ASN A 271 -1.82 5.77 20.13
CA ASN A 271 -1.51 7.17 19.83
C ASN A 271 -0.16 7.30 19.13
N TYR A 272 -0.07 6.71 17.93
CA TYR A 272 1.14 6.72 17.12
C TYR A 272 1.63 8.12 16.76
N MET A 273 0.73 9.11 16.57
CA MET A 273 1.11 10.49 16.25
C MET A 273 1.86 11.17 17.39
N ALA A 274 1.37 11.00 18.63
CA ALA A 274 2.07 11.53 19.79
C ALA A 274 3.41 10.80 20.01
N CYS A 275 3.46 9.49 19.75
CA CYS A 275 4.70 8.71 19.81
C CYS A 275 5.73 9.21 18.79
N ILE A 276 5.34 9.44 17.52
CA ILE A 276 6.20 10.03 16.50
C ILE A 276 6.75 11.38 16.99
N ALA A 277 5.89 12.25 17.51
CA ALA A 277 6.32 13.57 18.01
C ALA A 277 7.29 13.50 19.19
N LEU A 278 7.31 12.40 19.95
CA LEU A 278 8.27 12.19 21.03
C LEU A 278 9.67 11.84 20.51
N PHE A 279 9.75 11.07 19.43
CA PHE A 279 11.00 10.54 18.87
C PHE A 279 11.53 11.32 17.66
N ASP A 280 10.71 12.20 17.05
CA ASP A 280 11.19 13.08 15.98
C ASP A 280 12.07 14.21 16.53
N ILE A 281 13.37 14.00 16.45
CA ILE A 281 14.37 14.96 16.91
C ILE A 281 14.49 16.19 16.02
N LYS A 282 14.00 16.15 14.78
CA LYS A 282 14.13 17.24 13.79
C LYS A 282 13.00 18.25 13.91
N GLN A 283 11.79 17.79 14.21
CA GLN A 283 10.59 18.60 14.38
C GLN A 283 10.12 18.68 15.83
N GLY A 284 10.66 17.79 16.70
CA GLY A 284 10.30 17.70 18.11
C GLY A 284 10.71 18.93 18.93
N LYS A 285 10.34 18.93 20.22
CA LYS A 285 10.71 20.01 21.15
C LYS A 285 12.24 20.12 21.25
N LYS A 286 12.81 21.27 20.91
CA LYS A 286 14.25 21.54 21.05
C LYS A 286 14.73 21.16 22.45
N GLY A 287 15.82 20.40 22.52
CA GLY A 287 16.45 19.98 23.78
C GLY A 287 15.89 18.69 24.39
N ARG A 288 14.96 17.98 23.73
CA ARG A 288 14.52 16.66 24.17
C ARG A 288 15.39 15.58 23.53
N ASP A 289 15.96 14.72 24.35
CA ASP A 289 16.60 13.47 23.93
C ASP A 289 15.67 12.29 24.30
N PRO A 290 14.95 11.69 23.33
CA PRO A 290 14.08 10.57 23.63
C PRO A 290 14.83 9.33 24.10
N TRP A 291 16.14 9.24 23.85
CA TRP A 291 17.02 8.14 24.20
C TRP A 291 17.84 8.38 25.48
N ALA A 292 17.63 9.51 26.17
CA ALA A 292 18.44 9.87 27.35
C ALA A 292 18.53 8.75 28.39
N GLY A 293 17.43 8.00 28.64
CA GLY A 293 17.38 6.88 29.57
C GLY A 293 18.05 5.60 29.06
N LYS A 294 18.53 5.59 27.81
CA LYS A 294 19.17 4.43 27.17
C LYS A 294 20.64 4.65 26.84
N ARG A 295 21.17 5.86 27.03
CA ARG A 295 22.58 6.14 26.71
C ARG A 295 23.50 5.36 27.61
N CYS A 296 24.52 4.71 27.01
CA CYS A 296 25.56 4.05 27.76
C CYS A 296 26.42 5.05 28.55
N PRO A 297 26.80 4.75 29.79
CA PRO A 297 27.70 5.58 30.58
C PRO A 297 29.02 5.84 29.85
N GLY A 298 29.40 7.10 29.70
CA GLY A 298 30.60 7.50 28.97
C GLY A 298 30.62 7.04 27.49
N ASN A 299 29.46 6.84 26.88
CA ASN A 299 29.31 6.36 25.51
C ASN A 299 29.98 5.00 25.25
N ARG A 300 30.10 4.17 26.27
CA ARG A 300 30.72 2.84 26.18
C ARG A 300 29.74 1.76 26.64
N ASP A 301 29.43 0.81 25.77
CA ASP A 301 28.59 -0.33 26.10
C ASP A 301 29.37 -1.31 27.00
N PRO A 302 28.95 -1.52 28.27
CA PRO A 302 29.64 -2.42 29.19
C PRO A 302 29.40 -3.90 28.86
N ASP A 303 28.27 -4.21 28.17
CA ASP A 303 27.90 -5.57 27.76
C ASP A 303 27.18 -5.55 26.41
N PRO A 304 27.93 -5.63 25.30
CA PRO A 304 27.36 -5.64 23.95
C PRO A 304 26.42 -6.84 23.68
N ALA A 305 26.51 -7.90 24.49
CA ALA A 305 25.67 -9.09 24.38
C ALA A 305 24.38 -9.02 25.21
N ASP A 306 24.20 -7.99 26.03
CA ASP A 306 22.99 -7.81 26.83
C ASP A 306 21.76 -7.66 25.92
N THR A 307 20.85 -8.66 25.99
CA THR A 307 19.58 -8.71 25.24
C THR A 307 18.40 -8.21 26.04
N SER A 308 18.60 -7.72 27.26
CA SER A 308 17.51 -7.24 28.11
C SER A 308 16.97 -5.90 27.65
N ALA A 309 15.75 -5.59 28.06
CA ALA A 309 15.16 -4.25 27.85
C ALA A 309 15.94 -3.14 28.62
N LYS A 310 16.86 -3.49 29.52
CA LYS A 310 17.71 -2.55 30.27
C LYS A 310 19.04 -2.24 29.58
N ALA A 311 19.39 -2.98 28.51
CA ALA A 311 20.62 -2.73 27.76
C ALA A 311 20.71 -1.26 27.33
N CYS A 312 21.94 -0.71 27.43
CA CYS A 312 22.18 0.67 26.96
C CYS A 312 22.56 0.70 25.48
N LEU A 313 22.51 1.88 24.91
CA LEU A 313 22.85 2.19 23.52
C LEU A 313 23.96 3.24 23.47
N THR A 314 24.93 3.04 22.59
CA THR A 314 25.96 4.04 22.31
C THR A 314 25.38 5.23 21.51
N ASP A 315 26.07 6.36 21.51
CA ASP A 315 25.67 7.55 20.73
C ASP A 315 25.61 7.23 19.23
N GLY A 316 26.49 6.37 18.73
CA GLY A 316 26.48 5.92 17.33
C GLY A 316 25.22 5.11 17.00
N GLN A 317 24.84 4.17 17.86
CA GLN A 317 23.61 3.38 17.71
C GLN A 317 22.36 4.28 17.78
N ILE A 318 22.33 5.23 18.72
CA ILE A 318 21.24 6.21 18.84
C ILE A 318 21.14 7.07 17.57
N SER A 319 22.25 7.53 17.03
CA SER A 319 22.26 8.31 15.77
C SER A 319 21.62 7.53 14.61
N THR A 320 21.82 6.23 14.54
CA THR A 320 21.16 5.36 13.56
C THR A 320 19.65 5.24 13.84
N LEU A 321 19.24 5.09 15.09
CA LEU A 321 17.82 5.06 15.46
C LEU A 321 17.12 6.39 15.13
N GLU A 322 17.76 7.50 15.41
CA GLU A 322 17.26 8.83 15.05
C GLU A 322 17.07 8.98 13.54
N MET A 323 17.96 8.42 12.73
CA MET A 323 17.80 8.40 11.28
C MET A 323 16.62 7.51 10.85
N VAL A 324 16.45 6.34 11.46
CA VAL A 324 15.40 5.39 11.08
C VAL A 324 14.01 5.84 11.51
N TYR A 325 13.91 6.51 12.66
CA TYR A 325 12.62 6.91 13.26
C TYR A 325 12.35 8.41 13.19
N SER A 326 13.02 9.12 12.27
CA SER A 326 12.73 10.51 11.92
C SER A 326 12.76 10.67 10.40
N PRO A 327 12.07 11.66 9.84
CA PRO A 327 12.10 11.90 8.40
C PRO A 327 13.51 12.14 7.85
N TYR A 328 13.84 11.48 6.75
CA TYR A 328 15.08 11.71 6.01
C TYR A 328 14.89 12.89 5.04
N LEU A 329 15.68 13.94 5.22
CA LEU A 329 15.57 15.15 4.41
C LEU A 329 16.37 15.04 3.12
N PHE A 330 15.77 15.45 2.01
CA PHE A 330 16.43 15.47 0.70
C PHE A 330 17.22 16.75 0.48
N ALA A 331 18.35 16.66 -0.22
CA ALA A 331 19.13 17.82 -0.64
C ALA A 331 18.35 18.69 -1.64
N THR A 332 17.54 18.07 -2.48
CA THR A 332 16.63 18.73 -3.44
C THR A 332 15.26 18.07 -3.38
N PRO A 333 14.17 18.85 -3.53
CA PRO A 333 12.83 18.29 -3.59
C PRO A 333 12.70 17.29 -4.74
N LEU A 334 12.04 16.17 -4.48
CA LEU A 334 11.62 15.19 -5.47
C LEU A 334 10.30 15.60 -6.14
N ALA A 335 9.74 14.75 -6.99
CA ALA A 335 8.47 14.98 -7.66
C ALA A 335 7.37 15.46 -6.69
N ASN A 336 6.47 16.30 -7.17
CA ASN A 336 5.40 16.93 -6.40
C ASN A 336 5.87 17.81 -5.22
N GLY A 337 7.14 18.22 -5.22
CA GLY A 337 7.74 19.07 -4.18
C GLY A 337 8.01 18.34 -2.87
N VAL A 338 8.09 17.03 -2.87
CA VAL A 338 8.39 16.21 -1.68
C VAL A 338 9.82 16.48 -1.21
N LYS A 339 9.98 16.90 0.05
CA LYS A 339 11.26 17.33 0.62
C LYS A 339 11.88 16.30 1.57
N GLN A 340 11.13 15.24 1.90
CA GLN A 340 11.57 14.24 2.85
C GLN A 340 10.98 12.86 2.55
N PHE A 341 11.61 11.83 3.09
CA PHE A 341 11.06 10.49 3.18
C PHE A 341 10.76 10.18 4.65
N GLY A 342 9.51 9.85 4.98
CA GLY A 342 9.03 9.74 6.35
C GLY A 342 9.65 8.60 7.17
N MET A 343 10.42 7.71 6.55
CA MET A 343 11.11 6.57 7.19
C MET A 343 10.13 5.67 7.96
N TRP A 344 10.55 5.05 9.05
CA TRP A 344 9.70 4.21 9.91
C TRP A 344 9.29 4.98 11.17
N VAL A 345 8.14 4.61 11.74
CA VAL A 345 7.64 5.26 12.94
C VAL A 345 8.07 4.50 14.20
N PRO A 346 8.19 5.16 15.37
CA PRO A 346 8.43 4.48 16.64
C PRO A 346 7.34 3.42 16.89
N GLY A 347 7.77 2.24 17.38
CA GLY A 347 6.90 1.06 17.49
C GLY A 347 6.97 0.11 16.29
N THR A 348 7.51 0.54 15.13
CA THR A 348 7.89 -0.40 14.08
C THR A 348 8.99 -1.32 14.59
N ASP A 349 8.87 -2.63 14.35
CA ASP A 349 9.81 -3.63 14.83
C ASP A 349 11.25 -3.29 14.43
N PRO A 350 12.14 -3.02 15.40
CA PRO A 350 13.52 -2.64 15.10
C PRO A 350 14.34 -3.78 14.51
N SER A 351 13.93 -5.04 14.67
CA SER A 351 14.62 -6.17 14.03
C SER A 351 14.43 -6.19 12.50
N GLY A 352 13.35 -5.55 12.04
CA GLY A 352 12.99 -5.53 10.61
C GLY A 352 12.61 -6.90 10.08
N SER A 353 12.17 -6.96 8.83
CA SER A 353 11.83 -8.21 8.15
C SER A 353 13.02 -8.86 7.42
N GLY A 354 14.19 -8.22 7.40
CA GLY A 354 15.33 -8.62 6.58
C GLY A 354 15.19 -8.33 5.08
N LEU A 355 14.00 -7.93 4.61
CA LEU A 355 13.78 -7.59 3.19
C LEU A 355 14.06 -6.12 2.87
N ILE A 356 13.68 -5.20 3.79
CA ILE A 356 13.82 -3.75 3.61
C ILE A 356 14.77 -3.12 4.63
N LEU A 357 14.95 -3.75 5.80
CA LEU A 357 15.92 -3.34 6.80
C LEU A 357 17.06 -4.39 6.94
N PRO A 358 17.70 -4.82 5.83
CA PRO A 358 18.82 -5.73 5.90
C PRO A 358 20.03 -5.04 6.53
N GLY A 359 20.90 -5.80 7.11
CA GLY A 359 22.13 -5.29 7.67
C GLY A 359 22.03 -4.67 9.05
N ARG A 360 20.87 -4.14 9.43
CA ARG A 360 20.70 -3.50 10.73
C ARG A 360 20.87 -4.46 11.90
N PHE A 361 20.20 -5.62 11.83
CA PHE A 361 20.26 -6.66 12.84
C PHE A 361 20.65 -8.03 12.27
N SER A 362 20.95 -8.13 11.00
CA SER A 362 21.16 -9.38 10.26
C SER A 362 22.56 -9.53 9.68
N GLY A 363 23.58 -9.07 10.39
CA GLY A 363 24.94 -9.38 10.00
C GLY A 363 25.63 -8.39 9.09
N GLN A 364 25.36 -7.11 9.27
CA GLN A 364 26.24 -6.08 8.71
C GLN A 364 27.48 -5.98 9.59
N GLU A 365 28.34 -6.88 9.47
CA GLU A 365 29.54 -6.96 10.26
C GLU A 365 30.63 -6.09 9.64
N GLY A 366 30.54 -4.79 9.82
CA GLY A 366 31.57 -3.81 9.51
C GLY A 366 32.04 -3.77 8.10
N ALA A 367 31.50 -4.60 7.35
CA ALA A 367 32.09 -4.89 6.11
C ALA A 367 31.80 -3.83 5.09
N ALA A 368 32.77 -3.67 4.26
CA ALA A 368 32.52 -3.33 2.89
C ALA A 368 31.29 -4.11 2.40
N PRO A 369 30.43 -3.48 1.59
CA PRO A 369 29.27 -4.13 1.02
C PRO A 369 29.71 -5.34 0.22
N ASP A 370 29.52 -6.51 0.77
CA ASP A 370 29.65 -7.74 0.02
C ASP A 370 28.35 -8.04 -0.73
N ALA A 371 28.39 -8.98 -1.66
CA ALA A 371 27.24 -9.35 -2.47
C ALA A 371 26.03 -9.86 -1.66
N GLN A 372 26.22 -10.28 -0.42
CA GLN A 372 25.14 -10.77 0.43
C GLN A 372 24.31 -9.61 1.00
N MET A 373 24.95 -8.49 1.21
CA MET A 373 24.33 -7.28 1.73
C MET A 373 23.44 -6.58 0.69
N HIS A 374 23.60 -6.92 -0.58
CA HIS A 374 22.82 -6.39 -1.71
C HIS A 374 21.56 -7.23 -2.02
N ARG A 375 21.12 -8.11 -1.13
CA ARG A 375 20.03 -9.07 -1.41
C ARG A 375 18.65 -8.61 -0.98
N HIS A 376 18.47 -7.38 -0.55
CA HIS A 376 17.13 -6.89 -0.29
C HIS A 376 16.34 -6.65 -1.60
N LEU A 377 15.02 -6.72 -1.50
CA LEU A 377 14.12 -6.62 -2.66
C LEU A 377 14.32 -5.33 -3.48
N GLY A 378 14.72 -4.24 -2.83
CA GLY A 378 14.86 -2.93 -3.46
C GLY A 378 16.21 -2.65 -4.11
N VAL A 379 17.23 -3.52 -3.96
CA VAL A 379 18.59 -3.22 -4.42
C VAL A 379 18.66 -2.90 -5.92
N ILE A 380 17.85 -3.58 -6.75
CA ILE A 380 17.76 -3.31 -8.18
C ILE A 380 17.23 -1.91 -8.50
N GLY A 381 16.42 -1.33 -7.60
CA GLY A 381 15.97 0.05 -7.69
C GLY A 381 17.10 1.06 -7.49
N VAL A 382 18.18 0.66 -6.79
CA VAL A 382 19.36 1.49 -6.60
C VAL A 382 20.38 1.23 -7.71
N THR A 383 20.87 0.01 -7.86
CA THR A 383 21.93 -0.30 -8.83
C THR A 383 21.44 -0.24 -10.27
N GLY A 384 20.23 -0.78 -10.55
CA GLY A 384 19.64 -0.73 -11.89
C GLY A 384 19.01 0.62 -12.23
N PHE A 385 17.96 1.03 -11.48
CA PHE A 385 17.19 2.22 -11.84
C PHE A 385 17.99 3.52 -11.64
N LEU A 386 18.59 3.69 -10.45
CA LEU A 386 19.26 4.93 -10.07
C LEU A 386 20.67 5.03 -10.65
N MET A 387 21.50 4.01 -10.45
CA MET A 387 22.90 4.04 -10.85
C MET A 387 23.11 3.61 -12.31
N GLN A 388 22.13 2.93 -12.91
CA GLN A 388 22.20 2.37 -14.29
C GLN A 388 23.38 1.42 -14.49
N ASP A 389 23.84 0.79 -13.40
CA ASP A 389 24.92 -0.19 -13.38
C ASP A 389 24.62 -1.27 -12.32
N PRO A 390 24.18 -2.48 -12.73
CA PRO A 390 23.90 -3.58 -11.80
C PRO A 390 25.11 -4.05 -10.98
N THR A 391 26.32 -3.66 -11.35
CA THR A 391 27.56 -3.99 -10.65
C THR A 391 28.02 -2.89 -9.71
N ALA A 392 27.35 -1.73 -9.72
CA ALA A 392 27.70 -0.61 -8.85
C ALA A 392 27.53 -0.98 -7.37
N ASN A 393 28.34 -0.36 -6.54
CA ASN A 393 28.18 -0.44 -5.10
C ASN A 393 27.10 0.57 -4.64
N PRO A 394 25.93 0.14 -4.15
CA PRO A 394 24.87 1.05 -3.72
C PRO A 394 25.28 1.94 -2.54
N LEU A 395 26.30 1.57 -1.76
CA LEU A 395 26.83 2.39 -0.66
C LEU A 395 27.71 3.57 -1.12
N ASP A 396 27.95 3.71 -2.43
CA ASP A 396 28.58 4.91 -3.00
C ASP A 396 27.60 6.05 -3.22
N TYR A 397 26.32 5.83 -2.90
CA TYR A 397 25.31 6.88 -2.98
C TYR A 397 25.64 8.03 -2.03
N VAL A 398 25.53 9.25 -2.56
CA VAL A 398 25.67 10.50 -1.81
C VAL A 398 24.44 11.36 -2.10
N GLU A 399 23.75 11.80 -1.05
CA GLU A 399 22.58 12.67 -1.16
C GLU A 399 22.97 14.00 -1.85
N GLY A 400 22.20 14.39 -2.87
CA GLY A 400 22.51 15.56 -3.69
C GLY A 400 23.72 15.38 -4.65
N GLY A 401 24.31 14.19 -4.70
CA GLY A 401 25.46 13.88 -5.55
C GLY A 401 25.13 13.62 -7.01
N ARG A 402 26.01 12.88 -7.71
CA ARG A 402 25.96 12.66 -9.17
C ARG A 402 24.66 12.03 -9.69
N TRP A 403 23.93 11.29 -8.86
CA TRP A 403 22.65 10.65 -9.24
C TRP A 403 21.41 11.48 -8.91
N ASN A 404 21.59 12.71 -8.42
CA ASN A 404 20.47 13.52 -7.95
C ASN A 404 19.43 13.79 -9.05
N GLN A 405 19.86 14.11 -10.26
CA GLN A 405 18.94 14.35 -11.38
C GLN A 405 18.14 13.08 -11.72
N ARG A 406 18.82 11.94 -11.79
CA ARG A 406 18.18 10.64 -12.05
C ARG A 406 17.17 10.28 -10.96
N ARG A 407 17.49 10.59 -9.71
CA ARG A 407 16.58 10.37 -8.59
C ARG A 407 15.29 11.19 -8.70
N ILE A 408 15.40 12.45 -9.15
CA ILE A 408 14.22 13.29 -9.41
C ILE A 408 13.35 12.65 -10.51
N GLU A 409 13.95 12.25 -11.64
CA GLU A 409 13.24 11.58 -12.73
C GLU A 409 12.56 10.28 -12.27
N LEU A 410 13.25 9.44 -11.50
CA LEU A 410 12.68 8.21 -10.95
C LEU A 410 11.49 8.50 -10.02
N SER A 411 11.57 9.56 -9.22
CA SER A 411 10.44 9.94 -8.36
C SER A 411 9.21 10.38 -9.17
N GLU A 412 9.39 11.02 -10.32
CA GLU A 412 8.29 11.35 -11.22
C GLU A 412 7.62 10.12 -11.82
N TRP A 413 8.39 9.05 -12.08
CA TRP A 413 7.87 7.85 -12.71
C TRP A 413 7.30 6.85 -11.72
N LEU A 414 7.90 6.72 -10.54
CA LEU A 414 7.66 5.62 -9.61
C LEU A 414 6.86 6.01 -8.36
N ASP A 415 6.92 7.28 -7.92
CA ASP A 415 6.29 7.70 -6.68
C ASP A 415 4.83 8.12 -6.89
N SER A 416 3.99 7.77 -5.93
CA SER A 416 2.57 8.14 -5.92
C SER A 416 2.31 9.21 -4.86
N THR A 417 3.03 10.33 -5.00
CA THR A 417 3.11 11.40 -4.00
C THR A 417 2.32 12.67 -4.37
N ASN A 418 1.57 12.68 -5.48
CA ASN A 418 0.77 13.85 -5.83
C ASN A 418 -0.40 14.03 -4.85
N PRO A 419 -0.42 15.13 -4.06
CA PRO A 419 -1.48 15.35 -3.07
C PRO A 419 -2.76 15.91 -3.67
N ASP A 420 -2.76 16.29 -4.95
CA ASP A 420 -3.94 16.83 -5.63
C ASP A 420 -4.77 15.72 -6.27
N LEU A 421 -5.77 15.26 -5.56
CA LEU A 421 -6.75 14.28 -6.04
C LEU A 421 -8.05 14.93 -6.53
N SER A 422 -8.03 16.23 -6.84
CA SER A 422 -9.24 16.99 -7.19
C SER A 422 -9.96 16.44 -8.41
N LYS A 423 -9.24 15.96 -9.44
CA LYS A 423 -9.84 15.35 -10.63
C LYS A 423 -10.57 14.05 -10.31
N PHE A 424 -9.98 13.20 -9.47
CA PHE A 424 -10.59 11.96 -9.00
C PHE A 424 -11.84 12.24 -8.15
N ALA A 425 -11.74 13.17 -7.20
CA ALA A 425 -12.87 13.60 -6.38
C ALA A 425 -14.03 14.22 -7.21
N ALA A 426 -13.70 15.09 -8.18
CA ALA A 426 -14.69 15.76 -9.03
C ALA A 426 -15.48 14.79 -9.91
N ARG A 427 -14.85 13.69 -10.35
CA ARG A 427 -15.52 12.59 -11.07
C ARG A 427 -16.49 11.81 -10.18
N GLY A 428 -16.40 11.94 -8.88
CA GLY A 428 -17.16 11.15 -7.89
C GLY A 428 -16.46 9.88 -7.43
N GLY A 429 -15.18 9.71 -7.76
CA GLY A 429 -14.34 8.60 -7.33
C GLY A 429 -14.30 8.46 -5.80
N LYS A 430 -14.17 7.24 -5.30
CA LYS A 430 -14.10 6.92 -3.87
C LYS A 430 -12.89 6.05 -3.56
N MET A 431 -12.27 6.29 -2.41
CA MET A 431 -11.03 5.60 -2.03
C MET A 431 -11.04 5.19 -0.55
N ILE A 432 -10.61 3.96 -0.29
CA ILE A 432 -10.29 3.47 1.06
C ILE A 432 -8.82 3.06 1.06
N VAL A 433 -8.04 3.68 1.93
CA VAL A 433 -6.63 3.34 2.15
C VAL A 433 -6.46 2.86 3.58
N THR A 434 -5.75 1.75 3.78
CA THR A 434 -5.49 1.18 5.11
C THR A 434 -4.01 0.91 5.27
N ILE A 435 -3.45 1.33 6.40
CA ILE A 435 -2.03 1.09 6.75
C ILE A 435 -1.88 0.52 8.15
N GLY A 436 -0.72 -0.08 8.41
CA GLY A 436 -0.28 -0.53 9.72
C GLY A 436 0.96 0.23 10.18
N THR A 437 1.04 0.58 11.46
CA THR A 437 2.21 1.32 11.96
C THR A 437 3.44 0.46 12.26
N ASN A 438 3.28 -0.87 12.29
CA ASN A 438 4.40 -1.81 12.42
C ASN A 438 4.80 -2.43 11.06
N ASP A 439 4.56 -1.71 9.97
CA ASP A 439 4.91 -2.16 8.63
C ASP A 439 6.41 -1.97 8.38
N THR A 440 7.16 -3.08 8.33
CA THR A 440 8.61 -3.07 8.08
C THR A 440 8.96 -3.11 6.59
N LEU A 441 8.01 -3.40 5.70
CA LEU A 441 8.23 -3.49 4.25
C LEU A 441 7.87 -2.19 3.51
N ALA A 442 6.84 -1.47 3.99
CA ALA A 442 6.55 -0.12 3.56
C ALA A 442 7.02 0.88 4.63
N SER A 443 6.98 2.14 4.34
CA SER A 443 7.30 3.21 5.29
C SER A 443 6.00 3.81 5.82
N PRO A 444 5.58 3.48 7.05
CA PRO A 444 4.42 4.14 7.66
C PRO A 444 4.58 5.65 7.74
N GLY A 445 5.80 6.14 7.99
CA GLY A 445 6.08 7.58 8.00
C GLY A 445 5.78 8.25 6.67
N ALA A 446 6.22 7.66 5.55
CA ALA A 446 5.91 8.19 4.22
C ALA A 446 4.41 8.12 3.87
N GLN A 447 3.72 7.08 4.33
CA GLN A 447 2.27 6.96 4.15
C GLN A 447 1.52 8.05 4.92
N LEU A 448 1.89 8.30 6.17
CA LEU A 448 1.31 9.36 7.01
C LEU A 448 1.61 10.75 6.46
N ASP A 449 2.83 11.01 5.99
CA ASP A 449 3.23 12.25 5.32
C ASP A 449 2.36 12.51 4.09
N TYR A 450 2.12 11.48 3.28
CA TYR A 450 1.25 11.59 2.11
C TYR A 450 -0.20 11.88 2.51
N PHE A 451 -0.76 11.18 3.49
CA PHE A 451 -2.14 11.44 3.94
C PHE A 451 -2.29 12.87 4.44
N GLN A 452 -1.30 13.37 5.20
CA GLN A 452 -1.30 14.75 5.66
C GLN A 452 -1.21 15.73 4.48
N SER A 453 -0.34 15.47 3.50
CA SER A 453 -0.18 16.33 2.32
C SER A 453 -1.46 16.47 1.49
N VAL A 454 -2.24 15.38 1.34
CA VAL A 454 -3.55 15.40 0.67
C VAL A 454 -4.54 16.26 1.45
N ILE A 455 -4.56 16.14 2.80
CA ILE A 455 -5.43 16.95 3.65
C ILE A 455 -5.04 18.43 3.57
N ASP A 456 -3.75 18.74 3.63
CA ASP A 456 -3.22 20.11 3.54
C ASP A 456 -3.52 20.75 2.18
N ARG A 457 -3.42 19.97 1.11
CA ARG A 457 -3.67 20.42 -0.27
C ARG A 457 -5.15 20.66 -0.55
N MET A 458 -6.02 19.77 -0.09
CA MET A 458 -7.42 19.73 -0.52
C MET A 458 -8.41 20.19 0.56
N GLY A 459 -7.99 20.25 1.82
CA GLY A 459 -8.86 20.48 2.96
C GLY A 459 -9.57 19.22 3.44
N ARG A 460 -9.64 19.06 4.77
CA ARG A 460 -10.19 17.86 5.44
C ARG A 460 -11.62 17.52 5.01
N GLU A 461 -12.49 18.52 4.98
CA GLU A 461 -13.91 18.30 4.62
C GLU A 461 -14.07 17.73 3.20
N LYS A 462 -13.27 18.24 2.26
CA LYS A 462 -13.29 17.74 0.88
C LYS A 462 -12.74 16.34 0.79
N VAL A 463 -11.64 16.04 1.49
CA VAL A 463 -11.06 14.68 1.54
C VAL A 463 -12.07 13.69 2.09
N ASP A 464 -12.79 14.02 3.17
CA ASP A 464 -13.78 13.14 3.79
C ASP A 464 -14.98 12.80 2.87
N GLN A 465 -15.19 13.55 1.79
CA GLN A 465 -16.24 13.27 0.79
C GLN A 465 -15.88 12.14 -0.16
N PHE A 466 -14.58 11.83 -0.35
CA PHE A 466 -14.15 10.85 -1.33
C PHE A 466 -13.11 9.85 -0.83
N ALA A 467 -12.43 10.11 0.29
CA ALA A 467 -11.39 9.23 0.81
C ALA A 467 -11.58 8.90 2.31
N ARG A 468 -11.16 7.68 2.68
CA ARG A 468 -10.92 7.25 4.06
C ARG A 468 -9.49 6.75 4.14
N PHE A 469 -8.72 7.34 5.06
CA PHE A 469 -7.35 6.94 5.37
C PHE A 469 -7.34 6.29 6.75
N PHE A 470 -7.40 4.97 6.80
CA PHE A 470 -7.44 4.22 8.04
C PHE A 470 -6.06 3.76 8.48
N VAL A 471 -5.81 3.86 9.78
CA VAL A 471 -4.60 3.35 10.41
C VAL A 471 -5.00 2.29 11.42
N ILE A 472 -4.44 1.08 11.31
CA ILE A 472 -4.56 0.02 12.31
C ILE A 472 -3.22 -0.01 13.08
N PRO A 473 -3.17 0.56 14.30
CA PRO A 473 -1.92 0.65 15.05
C PRO A 473 -1.28 -0.71 15.27
N GLN A 474 0.06 -0.74 15.25
CA GLN A 474 0.90 -1.90 15.54
C GLN A 474 0.69 -3.13 14.64
N THR A 475 -0.02 -2.99 13.51
CA THR A 475 -0.10 -4.06 12.51
C THR A 475 1.00 -3.93 11.45
N ASN A 476 1.43 -5.09 10.93
CA ASN A 476 2.49 -5.25 9.95
C ASN A 476 2.01 -5.04 8.49
N HIS A 477 2.86 -5.38 7.52
CA HIS A 477 2.56 -5.28 6.08
C HIS A 477 1.35 -6.12 5.63
N GLY A 478 1.00 -7.17 6.35
CA GLY A 478 -0.21 -7.97 6.13
C GLY A 478 -1.46 -7.43 6.85
N LEU A 479 -1.37 -6.25 7.47
CA LEU A 479 -2.39 -5.68 8.34
C LEU A 479 -2.78 -6.62 9.48
N SER A 480 -1.85 -7.41 9.99
CA SER A 480 -1.99 -8.28 11.16
C SER A 480 -0.91 -7.95 12.18
N GLY A 481 -1.14 -8.29 13.44
CA GLY A 481 -0.16 -7.99 14.49
C GLY A 481 -0.58 -8.61 15.82
N MET A 482 0.35 -8.52 16.77
CA MET A 482 0.18 -8.87 18.18
C MET A 482 0.53 -7.65 19.02
N ASN A 483 -0.06 -7.52 20.20
CA ASN A 483 0.43 -6.57 21.18
C ASN A 483 1.90 -6.93 21.58
N ASP A 484 2.63 -5.99 22.14
CA ASP A 484 3.92 -6.28 22.73
C ASP A 484 3.72 -7.17 23.97
N THR A 485 4.70 -8.03 24.27
CA THR A 485 4.69 -8.92 25.43
C THR A 485 5.13 -8.24 26.72
N THR A 486 5.57 -6.98 26.62
CA THR A 486 5.92 -6.13 27.74
C THR A 486 5.25 -4.77 27.57
N ASP A 487 4.43 -4.38 28.51
CA ASP A 487 3.74 -3.10 28.48
C ASP A 487 4.64 -1.90 28.83
N GLY A 488 4.09 -0.70 28.76
CA GLY A 488 4.80 0.56 29.02
C GLY A 488 5.32 0.73 30.46
N ASP A 489 4.81 -0.04 31.39
CA ASP A 489 5.26 -0.08 32.79
C ASP A 489 6.31 -1.19 33.04
N GLY A 490 6.66 -1.95 32.01
CA GLY A 490 7.63 -3.05 32.05
C GLY A 490 7.04 -4.36 32.59
N LYS A 491 5.72 -4.48 32.66
CA LYS A 491 5.03 -5.69 33.08
C LYS A 491 4.87 -6.65 31.89
N THR A 492 5.11 -7.92 32.11
CA THR A 492 4.82 -8.96 31.13
C THR A 492 3.30 -9.13 30.96
N ILE A 493 2.84 -9.12 29.73
CA ILE A 493 1.43 -9.31 29.35
C ILE A 493 1.31 -10.43 28.31
N GLU A 494 0.14 -11.07 28.29
CA GLU A 494 -0.11 -12.15 27.36
C GLU A 494 -0.22 -11.63 25.91
N PRO A 495 0.40 -12.32 24.94
CA PRO A 495 0.25 -11.99 23.54
C PRO A 495 -1.21 -12.12 23.09
N ALA A 496 -1.72 -11.11 22.45
CA ALA A 496 -3.07 -11.10 21.88
C ALA A 496 -3.08 -10.50 20.47
N PRO A 497 -3.82 -11.09 19.52
CA PRO A 497 -3.90 -10.54 18.18
C PRO A 497 -4.59 -9.18 18.19
N ILE A 498 -4.08 -8.26 17.37
CA ILE A 498 -4.68 -6.96 17.16
C ILE A 498 -5.89 -7.10 16.24
N PRO A 499 -7.07 -6.62 16.65
CA PRO A 499 -8.24 -6.60 15.79
C PRO A 499 -7.97 -5.87 14.47
N ASN A 500 -8.26 -6.52 13.33
CA ASN A 500 -7.91 -5.99 12.01
C ASN A 500 -8.94 -6.30 10.92
N ALA A 501 -9.91 -7.16 11.21
CA ALA A 501 -10.88 -7.60 10.22
C ALA A 501 -12.03 -6.59 10.07
N TYR A 502 -12.24 -6.13 8.83
CA TYR A 502 -13.44 -5.42 8.40
C TYR A 502 -13.62 -5.63 6.89
N ASP A 503 -14.87 -5.60 6.42
CA ASP A 503 -15.18 -5.88 5.02
C ASP A 503 -15.10 -4.60 4.18
N ARG A 504 -13.98 -4.42 3.51
CA ARG A 504 -13.66 -3.20 2.73
C ARG A 504 -14.50 -3.09 1.46
N LEU A 505 -14.72 -4.21 0.77
CA LEU A 505 -15.34 -4.20 -0.55
C LEU A 505 -16.80 -3.75 -0.53
N PRO A 506 -17.71 -4.31 0.30
CA PRO A 506 -19.08 -3.80 0.39
C PRO A 506 -19.16 -2.34 0.81
N ILE A 507 -18.30 -1.90 1.73
CA ILE A 507 -18.25 -0.50 2.17
C ILE A 507 -17.92 0.42 1.00
N LEU A 508 -16.91 0.09 0.19
CA LEU A 508 -16.55 0.87 -0.99
C LEU A 508 -17.65 0.82 -2.05
N MET A 509 -18.22 -0.36 -2.33
CA MET A 509 -19.29 -0.52 -3.32
C MET A 509 -20.53 0.29 -2.94
N ASP A 510 -20.95 0.26 -1.68
CA ASP A 510 -22.08 1.06 -1.22
C ASP A 510 -21.80 2.56 -1.35
N TRP A 511 -20.56 2.98 -1.08
CA TRP A 511 -20.16 4.38 -1.27
C TRP A 511 -20.17 4.81 -2.74
N VAL A 512 -19.62 3.98 -3.63
CA VAL A 512 -19.56 4.25 -5.08
C VAL A 512 -20.95 4.18 -5.71
N GLU A 513 -21.67 3.08 -5.49
CA GLU A 513 -22.87 2.72 -6.25
C GLU A 513 -24.14 3.29 -5.65
N LYS A 514 -24.24 3.29 -4.30
CA LYS A 514 -25.44 3.72 -3.56
C LYS A 514 -25.29 5.11 -2.92
N LYS A 515 -24.08 5.72 -3.02
CA LYS A 515 -23.72 7.01 -2.41
C LYS A 515 -23.83 7.01 -0.87
N VAL A 516 -23.72 5.83 -0.25
CA VAL A 516 -23.72 5.69 1.21
C VAL A 516 -22.29 5.96 1.70
N THR A 517 -22.10 7.13 2.28
CA THR A 517 -20.78 7.54 2.81
C THR A 517 -20.44 6.72 4.05
N PRO A 518 -19.29 6.02 4.09
CA PRO A 518 -18.87 5.31 5.28
C PRO A 518 -18.57 6.28 6.42
N PRO A 519 -18.86 5.89 7.68
CA PRO A 519 -18.55 6.71 8.84
C PRO A 519 -17.04 6.96 8.96
N LYS A 520 -16.66 7.99 9.73
CA LYS A 520 -15.25 8.30 10.04
C LYS A 520 -14.63 7.31 11.03
N GLN A 521 -15.46 6.57 11.72
CA GLN A 521 -15.09 5.49 12.63
C GLN A 521 -15.83 4.22 12.21
N LEU A 522 -15.07 3.16 11.95
CA LEU A 522 -15.57 1.80 11.78
C LEU A 522 -15.15 0.97 12.99
N THR A 523 -15.48 -0.31 12.99
CA THR A 523 -15.02 -1.27 13.98
C THR A 523 -14.23 -2.37 13.27
N VAL A 524 -13.05 -2.68 13.80
CA VAL A 524 -12.29 -3.87 13.44
C VAL A 524 -12.44 -4.94 14.51
N THR A 525 -12.47 -6.20 14.11
CA THR A 525 -12.62 -7.35 15.00
C THR A 525 -11.46 -8.35 14.78
N GLY A 526 -11.17 -9.15 15.81
CA GLY A 526 -10.15 -10.19 15.75
C GLY A 526 -9.77 -10.71 17.14
N GLY A 527 -9.48 -11.99 17.26
CA GLY A 527 -9.04 -12.60 18.53
C GLY A 527 -10.01 -12.44 19.69
N GLY A 528 -11.32 -12.39 19.42
CA GLY A 528 -12.34 -12.14 20.47
C GLY A 528 -12.41 -10.70 20.98
N ARG A 529 -11.70 -9.78 20.34
CA ARG A 529 -11.63 -8.34 20.67
C ARG A 529 -12.20 -7.49 19.53
N SER A 530 -12.55 -6.26 19.84
CA SER A 530 -12.86 -5.23 18.86
C SER A 530 -12.17 -3.91 19.20
N LEU A 531 -11.82 -3.12 18.18
CA LEU A 531 -11.27 -1.77 18.32
C LEU A 531 -11.92 -0.83 17.29
N PRO A 532 -12.00 0.47 17.58
CA PRO A 532 -12.41 1.42 16.56
C PRO A 532 -11.32 1.57 15.49
N LEU A 533 -11.73 1.55 14.24
CA LEU A 533 -10.89 1.91 13.10
C LEU A 533 -11.10 3.39 12.81
N CYS A 534 -10.13 4.20 13.19
CA CYS A 534 -10.21 5.64 13.13
C CYS A 534 -9.67 6.20 11.79
N ASN A 535 -10.39 7.16 11.21
CA ASN A 535 -9.93 7.88 10.03
C ASN A 535 -8.82 8.87 10.43
N TYR A 536 -7.63 8.74 9.81
CA TYR A 536 -6.46 9.61 10.07
C TYR A 536 -6.83 11.12 10.05
N PRO A 537 -6.33 11.95 10.96
CA PRO A 537 -5.31 11.68 11.97
C PRO A 537 -5.86 11.25 13.35
N LEU A 538 -7.07 10.75 13.41
CA LEU A 538 -7.66 10.25 14.65
C LEU A 538 -7.06 8.90 15.03
N TYR A 539 -6.96 8.64 16.34
CA TYR A 539 -6.47 7.39 16.91
C TYR A 539 -7.46 6.82 17.93
N PRO A 540 -7.44 5.49 18.19
CA PRO A 540 -8.22 4.89 19.27
C PRO A 540 -7.76 5.38 20.64
N LYS A 541 -8.58 6.18 21.34
CA LYS A 541 -8.31 6.61 22.71
C LYS A 541 -9.23 5.86 23.65
N TYR A 542 -8.63 5.18 24.62
CA TYR A 542 -9.35 4.45 25.66
C TYR A 542 -10.04 5.41 26.65
N VAL A 543 -11.28 5.09 27.04
CA VAL A 543 -12.07 5.92 27.95
C VAL A 543 -12.53 5.18 29.22
N GLY A 544 -12.11 3.92 29.39
CA GLY A 544 -12.36 3.12 30.59
C GLY A 544 -13.25 1.90 30.33
N GLY A 545 -13.25 0.92 31.25
CA GLY A 545 -14.04 -0.30 31.16
C GLY A 545 -13.25 -1.53 30.64
N GLN A 546 -13.89 -2.42 29.88
CA GLN A 546 -13.25 -3.63 29.35
C GLN A 546 -12.51 -3.32 28.03
N ALA A 547 -11.18 -3.31 28.05
CA ALA A 547 -10.34 -2.91 26.92
C ALA A 547 -10.49 -3.74 25.64
N SER A 548 -11.22 -4.85 25.66
CA SER A 548 -11.51 -5.68 24.48
C SER A 548 -12.74 -5.22 23.68
N ASP A 549 -13.45 -4.17 24.11
CA ASP A 549 -14.66 -3.67 23.48
C ASP A 549 -14.42 -2.29 22.83
N ALA A 550 -14.63 -2.21 21.51
CA ALA A 550 -14.53 -0.96 20.74
C ALA A 550 -15.42 0.19 21.28
N GLY A 551 -16.52 -0.13 21.95
CA GLY A 551 -17.42 0.85 22.56
C GLY A 551 -16.80 1.65 23.72
N LEU A 552 -15.65 1.19 24.22
CA LEU A 552 -14.92 1.82 25.33
C LEU A 552 -13.70 2.62 24.84
N TYR A 553 -13.69 2.93 23.57
CA TYR A 553 -12.73 3.82 22.92
C TYR A 553 -13.48 4.88 22.11
N ILE A 554 -12.84 6.01 21.93
CA ILE A 554 -13.27 7.05 21.00
C ILE A 554 -12.16 7.34 20.00
N CYS A 555 -12.52 7.73 18.77
CA CYS A 555 -11.54 8.27 17.84
C CYS A 555 -11.18 9.71 18.25
N ALA A 556 -10.02 9.89 18.89
CA ALA A 556 -9.51 11.18 19.38
C ALA A 556 -8.41 11.75 18.45
N ARG A 557 -8.06 13.03 18.65
CA ARG A 557 -6.98 13.75 17.96
C ARG A 557 -5.84 14.06 18.90
#